data_a83547b8caa630ce9712fe393f4ad6c0
#
_entry.id   a83547b8caa630ce9712fe393f4ad6c0
#
_cell.length_a   1.000
_cell.length_b   1.000
_cell.length_c   1.000
_cell.angle_alpha   90.00
_cell.angle_beta   90.00
_cell.angle_gamma   90.00
#
_symmetry.space_group_name_H-M   'P 1'
#
loop_
_entity.id
_entity.type
_entity.pdbx_description
1 polymer ?
#
loop_
_entity_poly.entity_id
_entity_poly.type
_entity_poly.pdbx_seq_one_letter_code
_entity_poly.pdbx_strand_id
1 'polypeptide(L)'
;MITVVLCGKDHDQSINISVENAVSRYGKIVEKNRDKCLEQQRYEHQFSLYECKMIPNLSNRQGIFVFKNSFVCLENKEIPNGFIPVFDSQNKEAAAVLKGTGTAAITCGMSPRDTISIASLDFLSAVVSLQRDIKTVHGTIIEPHEFLVTLKKEIGVYPLLATCAVLLLSEISSTNGYYF
;
A
#
# COMPACT_ATOMS: atom_id res chain seq x y z
N MET A 1 13.63 5.99 5.04
CA MET A 1 13.14 5.93 3.63
C MET A 1 12.41 4.62 3.44
N ILE A 2 11.18 4.66 2.93
CA ILE A 2 10.30 3.50 2.74
C ILE A 2 10.17 3.22 1.25
N THR A 3 10.42 1.98 0.85
CA THR A 3 10.25 1.54 -0.53
C THR A 3 8.82 1.03 -0.73
N VAL A 4 8.11 1.57 -1.71
CA VAL A 4 6.77 1.10 -2.10
C VAL A 4 6.84 0.55 -3.52
N VAL A 5 6.51 -0.72 -3.68
CA VAL A 5 6.47 -1.40 -4.98
C VAL A 5 5.02 -1.58 -5.39
N LEU A 6 4.66 -1.11 -6.58
CA LEU A 6 3.33 -1.25 -7.18
C LEU A 6 3.43 -2.25 -8.34
N CYS A 7 2.99 -3.48 -8.13
CA CYS A 7 3.18 -4.58 -9.07
C CYS A 7 1.89 -4.96 -9.80
N GLY A 8 1.91 -4.88 -11.13
CA GLY A 8 0.80 -5.19 -12.03
C GLY A 8 0.97 -4.54 -13.39
N LYS A 9 -0.06 -4.57 -14.22
CA LYS A 9 0.02 -4.05 -15.60
C LYS A 9 0.14 -2.52 -15.63
N ASP A 10 0.89 -1.98 -16.60
CA ASP A 10 1.19 -0.54 -16.71
C ASP A 10 -0.08 0.32 -16.92
N HIS A 11 -1.09 -0.20 -17.62
CA HIS A 11 -2.33 0.53 -17.85
C HIS A 11 -3.21 0.66 -16.61
N ASP A 12 -2.95 -0.12 -15.55
CA ASP A 12 -3.65 -0.02 -14.27
C ASP A 12 -2.97 1.05 -13.39
N GLN A 13 -3.42 2.29 -13.59
CA GLN A 13 -2.85 3.47 -12.92
C GLN A 13 -3.64 3.91 -11.68
N SER A 14 -4.75 3.25 -11.36
CA SER A 14 -5.65 3.67 -10.29
C SER A 14 -4.95 3.72 -8.93
N ILE A 15 -4.20 2.67 -8.59
CA ILE A 15 -3.44 2.59 -7.34
C ILE A 15 -2.22 3.52 -7.40
N ASN A 16 -1.52 3.59 -8.53
CA ASN A 16 -0.34 4.45 -8.70
C ASN A 16 -0.69 5.91 -8.37
N ILE A 17 -1.75 6.44 -9.01
CA ILE A 17 -2.19 7.81 -8.82
C ILE A 17 -2.61 8.06 -7.36
N SER A 18 -3.34 7.12 -6.76
CA SER A 18 -3.82 7.25 -5.39
C SER A 18 -2.67 7.26 -4.39
N VAL A 19 -1.77 6.27 -4.48
CA VAL A 19 -0.60 6.16 -3.59
C VAL A 19 0.34 7.34 -3.78
N GLU A 20 0.66 7.74 -5.02
CA GLU A 20 1.55 8.86 -5.29
C GLU A 20 1.00 10.19 -4.72
N ASN A 21 -0.29 10.46 -4.90
CA ASN A 21 -0.94 11.64 -4.33
C ASN A 21 -0.87 11.64 -2.80
N ALA A 22 -1.18 10.49 -2.17
CA ALA A 22 -1.15 10.36 -0.72
C ALA A 22 0.26 10.52 -0.16
N VAL A 23 1.25 9.77 -0.68
CA VAL A 23 2.62 9.85 -0.16
C VAL A 23 3.27 11.22 -0.42
N SER A 24 2.91 11.91 -1.51
CA SER A 24 3.38 13.27 -1.77
C SER A 24 2.79 14.31 -0.81
N ARG A 25 1.63 14.01 -0.22
CA ARG A 25 1.00 14.88 0.77
C ARG A 25 1.61 14.73 2.17
N TYR A 26 1.91 13.50 2.57
CA TYR A 26 2.38 13.17 3.92
C TYR A 26 3.91 13.01 4.01
N GLY A 27 4.61 13.04 2.89
CA GLY A 27 6.05 12.86 2.83
C GLY A 27 6.61 13.35 1.51
N LYS A 28 7.81 12.89 1.18
CA LYS A 28 8.49 13.23 -0.07
C LYS A 28 8.88 11.98 -0.84
N ILE A 29 8.61 11.98 -2.16
CA ILE A 29 9.15 10.98 -3.08
C ILE A 29 10.55 11.42 -3.47
N VAL A 30 11.56 10.64 -3.06
CA VAL A 30 12.98 10.92 -3.35
C VAL A 30 13.51 10.08 -4.49
N GLU A 31 12.80 8.99 -4.84
CA GLU A 31 13.14 8.11 -5.94
C GLU A 31 11.86 7.58 -6.60
N LYS A 32 11.75 7.69 -7.93
CA LYS A 32 10.65 7.11 -8.69
C LYS A 32 11.23 6.30 -9.85
N ASN A 33 10.90 5.01 -9.92
CA ASN A 33 11.38 4.07 -10.95
C ASN A 33 12.91 4.08 -11.14
N ARG A 34 13.68 4.26 -10.04
CA ARG A 34 15.15 4.40 -9.98
C ARG A 34 15.69 5.78 -10.42
N ASP A 35 14.85 6.72 -10.86
CA ASP A 35 15.25 8.09 -11.11
C ASP A 35 15.22 8.89 -9.81
N LYS A 36 16.32 9.54 -9.46
CA LYS A 36 16.39 10.35 -8.24
C LYS A 36 15.72 11.70 -8.46
N CYS A 37 14.81 12.05 -7.56
CA CYS A 37 14.19 13.38 -7.56
C CYS A 37 15.12 14.37 -6.85
N LEU A 38 15.59 15.37 -7.58
CA LEU A 38 16.54 16.39 -7.09
C LEU A 38 15.81 17.45 -6.26
N GLU A 39 15.78 17.29 -4.95
CA GLU A 39 15.50 18.38 -4.00
C GLU A 39 16.08 18.08 -2.61
N GLN A 40 16.63 19.10 -1.93
CA GLN A 40 17.43 18.95 -0.71
C GLN A 40 16.67 19.22 0.62
N GLN A 41 15.35 19.28 0.65
CA GLN A 41 14.63 19.46 1.91
C GLN A 41 14.51 18.16 2.70
N ARG A 42 14.71 18.22 4.02
CA ARG A 42 14.50 17.09 4.92
C ARG A 42 13.01 16.95 5.22
N TYR A 43 12.45 15.81 4.91
CA TYR A 43 11.09 15.40 5.27
C TYR A 43 11.16 14.28 6.29
N GLU A 44 10.20 14.22 7.19
CA GLU A 44 10.07 13.15 8.19
C GLU A 44 9.88 11.80 7.49
N HIS A 45 8.99 11.75 6.49
CA HIS A 45 8.76 10.55 5.70
C HIS A 45 9.33 10.73 4.29
N GLN A 46 10.16 9.77 3.87
CA GLN A 46 10.75 9.72 2.54
C GLN A 46 10.40 8.39 1.85
N PHE A 47 9.97 8.47 0.59
CA PHE A 47 9.50 7.34 -0.17
C PHE A 47 10.32 7.12 -1.45
N SER A 48 10.55 5.83 -1.76
CA SER A 48 10.96 5.38 -3.08
C SER A 48 9.82 4.62 -3.72
N LEU A 49 9.29 5.08 -4.85
CA LEU A 49 8.20 4.42 -5.57
C LEU A 49 8.73 3.64 -6.75
N TYR A 50 8.36 2.37 -6.84
CA TYR A 50 8.70 1.47 -7.94
C TYR A 50 7.45 0.89 -8.57
N GLU A 51 7.31 1.05 -9.86
CA GLU A 51 6.29 0.40 -10.65
C GLU A 51 6.89 -0.76 -11.44
N CYS A 52 6.24 -1.92 -11.45
CA CYS A 52 6.73 -3.10 -12.15
C CYS A 52 5.58 -4.02 -12.62
N LYS A 53 5.82 -4.77 -13.69
CA LYS A 53 4.89 -5.78 -14.19
C LYS A 53 5.07 -7.14 -13.52
N MET A 54 6.29 -7.45 -13.11
CA MET A 54 6.70 -8.71 -12.50
C MET A 54 7.39 -8.43 -11.18
N ILE A 55 7.38 -9.40 -10.28
CA ILE A 55 8.04 -9.29 -8.99
C ILE A 55 9.54 -8.99 -9.22
N PRO A 56 10.04 -7.83 -8.77
CA PRO A 56 11.43 -7.42 -9.00
C PRO A 56 12.36 -8.10 -8.00
N ASN A 57 13.63 -8.22 -8.38
CA ASN A 57 14.67 -8.59 -7.41
C ASN A 57 15.17 -7.31 -6.69
N LEU A 58 14.77 -7.14 -5.43
CA LEU A 58 15.14 -6.02 -4.58
C LEU A 58 15.86 -6.55 -3.33
N SER A 59 17.13 -6.91 -3.48
CA SER A 59 17.95 -7.32 -2.34
C SER A 59 18.29 -6.13 -1.43
N ASN A 60 18.36 -6.39 -0.10
CA ASN A 60 18.74 -5.40 0.92
C ASN A 60 17.83 -4.16 1.04
N ARG A 61 16.58 -4.26 0.65
CA ARG A 61 15.55 -3.22 0.87
C ARG A 61 14.41 -3.79 1.71
N GLN A 62 13.75 -2.92 2.43
CA GLN A 62 12.50 -3.22 3.14
C GLN A 62 11.43 -2.21 2.74
N GLY A 63 10.18 -2.60 2.83
CA GLY A 63 9.12 -1.71 2.43
C GLY A 63 7.76 -2.39 2.28
N ILE A 64 6.97 -1.89 1.35
CA ILE A 64 5.59 -2.30 1.12
C ILE A 64 5.47 -2.78 -0.32
N PHE A 65 4.87 -3.95 -0.52
CA PHE A 65 4.64 -4.54 -1.82
C PHE A 65 3.15 -4.59 -2.13
N VAL A 66 2.67 -3.69 -2.98
CA VAL A 66 1.26 -3.58 -3.34
C VAL A 66 1.00 -4.32 -4.64
N PHE A 67 0.16 -5.33 -4.59
CA PHE A 67 -0.35 -5.99 -5.80
C PHE A 67 -1.48 -5.19 -6.39
N LYS A 68 -1.36 -4.75 -7.63
CA LYS A 68 -2.47 -4.16 -8.38
C LYS A 68 -3.53 -5.23 -8.69
N ASN A 69 -4.78 -4.85 -8.94
CA ASN A 69 -5.81 -5.81 -9.35
C ASN A 69 -5.50 -6.48 -10.68
N SER A 70 -4.71 -5.82 -11.51
CA SER A 70 -4.22 -6.34 -12.79
C SER A 70 -2.99 -7.26 -12.69
N PHE A 71 -2.51 -7.53 -11.47
CA PHE A 71 -1.38 -8.43 -11.26
C PHE A 71 -1.70 -9.85 -11.74
N VAL A 72 -0.77 -10.42 -12.50
CA VAL A 72 -0.80 -11.82 -12.95
C VAL A 72 0.54 -12.45 -12.63
N CYS A 73 0.52 -13.60 -12.00
CA CYS A 73 1.73 -14.36 -11.70
C CYS A 73 2.21 -15.08 -12.97
N LEU A 74 3.24 -14.54 -13.62
CA LEU A 74 3.85 -15.14 -14.83
C LEU A 74 5.01 -16.08 -14.52
N GLU A 75 5.61 -15.98 -13.34
CA GLU A 75 6.77 -16.73 -12.91
C GLU A 75 6.65 -17.09 -11.42
N ASN A 76 7.14 -18.26 -11.02
CA ASN A 76 7.23 -18.64 -9.61
C ASN A 76 8.32 -17.81 -8.90
N LYS A 77 8.03 -16.55 -8.63
CA LYS A 77 8.90 -15.68 -7.86
C LYS A 77 8.26 -15.35 -6.52
N GLU A 78 9.08 -15.41 -5.50
CA GLU A 78 8.69 -14.95 -4.16
C GLU A 78 8.85 -13.43 -4.04
N ILE A 79 8.04 -12.83 -3.16
CA ILE A 79 8.20 -11.42 -2.82
C ILE A 79 9.56 -11.23 -2.16
N PRO A 80 10.30 -10.14 -2.46
CA PRO A 80 11.57 -9.85 -1.83
C PRO A 80 11.45 -9.81 -0.30
N ASN A 81 12.39 -10.43 0.39
CA ASN A 81 12.43 -10.43 1.85
C ASN A 81 12.44 -9.00 2.42
N GLY A 82 11.71 -8.79 3.51
CA GLY A 82 11.61 -7.46 4.14
C GLY A 82 10.48 -6.59 3.59
N PHE A 83 9.70 -7.08 2.63
CA PHE A 83 8.51 -6.39 2.15
C PHE A 83 7.23 -6.92 2.78
N ILE A 84 6.33 -6.01 3.14
CA ILE A 84 4.99 -6.32 3.63
C ILE A 84 4.03 -6.30 2.46
N PRO A 85 3.43 -7.45 2.07
CA PRO A 85 2.51 -7.49 0.96
C PRO A 85 1.14 -6.90 1.31
N VAL A 86 0.59 -6.14 0.37
CA VAL A 86 -0.76 -5.56 0.42
C VAL A 86 -1.50 -6.00 -0.84
N PHE A 87 -2.70 -6.56 -0.70
CA PHE A 87 -3.47 -7.02 -1.85
C PHE A 87 -4.98 -7.01 -1.60
N ASP A 88 -5.76 -6.92 -2.67
CA ASP A 88 -7.20 -7.13 -2.66
C ASP A 88 -7.50 -8.59 -2.33
N SER A 89 -8.31 -8.85 -1.30
CA SER A 89 -8.66 -10.21 -0.89
C SER A 89 -9.33 -11.03 -2.00
N GLN A 90 -9.86 -10.37 -3.05
CA GLN A 90 -10.41 -11.01 -4.24
C GLN A 90 -9.33 -11.36 -5.30
N ASN A 91 -8.10 -10.86 -5.16
CA ASN A 91 -7.02 -11.13 -6.09
C ASN A 91 -6.40 -12.51 -5.84
N LYS A 92 -6.90 -13.51 -6.58
CA LYS A 92 -6.48 -14.92 -6.46
C LYS A 92 -5.00 -15.13 -6.86
N GLU A 93 -4.49 -14.35 -7.80
CA GLU A 93 -3.09 -14.43 -8.26
C GLU A 93 -2.13 -13.98 -7.15
N ALA A 94 -2.44 -12.85 -6.50
CA ALA A 94 -1.67 -12.37 -5.36
C ALA A 94 -1.73 -13.36 -4.19
N ALA A 95 -2.93 -13.89 -3.88
CA ALA A 95 -3.11 -14.89 -2.84
C ALA A 95 -2.31 -16.19 -3.13
N ALA A 96 -2.24 -16.61 -4.40
CA ALA A 96 -1.48 -17.80 -4.81
C ALA A 96 0.04 -17.61 -4.59
N VAL A 97 0.58 -16.43 -4.92
CA VAL A 97 2.01 -16.10 -4.68
C VAL A 97 2.34 -16.12 -3.18
N LEU A 98 1.43 -15.67 -2.33
CA LEU A 98 1.63 -15.57 -0.89
C LEU A 98 1.41 -16.89 -0.15
N LYS A 99 0.73 -17.84 -0.79
CA LYS A 99 0.40 -19.13 -0.19
C LYS A 99 1.67 -19.91 0.16
N GLY A 100 1.81 -20.27 1.43
CA GLY A 100 2.92 -21.09 1.91
C GLY A 100 4.22 -20.32 2.20
N THR A 101 4.27 -19.01 1.96
CA THR A 101 5.48 -18.21 2.25
C THR A 101 5.65 -17.92 3.74
N GLY A 102 4.61 -18.05 4.56
CA GLY A 102 4.63 -17.64 5.97
C GLY A 102 4.70 -16.13 6.17
N THR A 103 4.65 -15.33 5.11
CA THR A 103 4.71 -13.86 5.18
C THR A 103 3.37 -13.30 5.63
N ALA A 104 3.37 -12.49 6.68
CA ALA A 104 2.17 -11.75 7.09
C ALA A 104 1.81 -10.73 6.02
N ALA A 105 0.58 -10.79 5.52
CA ALA A 105 0.09 -9.94 4.45
C ALA A 105 -1.11 -9.11 4.90
N ILE A 106 -1.25 -7.90 4.35
CA ILE A 106 -2.38 -7.01 4.56
C ILE A 106 -3.41 -7.26 3.47
N THR A 107 -4.56 -7.80 3.85
CA THR A 107 -5.70 -7.96 2.95
C THR A 107 -6.58 -6.72 3.00
N CYS A 108 -6.98 -6.24 1.84
CA CYS A 108 -7.88 -5.11 1.66
C CYS A 108 -9.19 -5.60 1.01
N GLY A 109 -10.33 -5.19 1.53
CA GLY A 109 -11.61 -5.58 0.96
C GLY A 109 -12.82 -5.07 1.75
N MET A 110 -13.99 -5.62 1.44
CA MET A 110 -15.27 -5.24 2.05
C MET A 110 -15.67 -6.16 3.21
N SER A 111 -14.89 -7.19 3.50
CA SER A 111 -15.23 -8.18 4.51
C SER A 111 -14.62 -7.82 5.87
N PRO A 112 -15.30 -8.09 6.98
CA PRO A 112 -14.69 -8.01 8.33
C PRO A 112 -13.52 -8.97 8.53
N ARG A 113 -13.31 -9.91 7.60
CA ARG A 113 -12.16 -10.82 7.62
C ARG A 113 -10.92 -10.20 7.00
N ASP A 114 -11.07 -9.11 6.25
CA ASP A 114 -9.94 -8.37 5.69
C ASP A 114 -9.17 -7.64 6.80
N THR A 115 -7.89 -7.41 6.60
CA THR A 115 -7.09 -6.68 7.57
C THR A 115 -7.51 -5.20 7.61
N ILE A 116 -7.80 -4.63 6.44
CA ILE A 116 -8.32 -3.28 6.28
C ILE A 116 -9.60 -3.35 5.45
N SER A 117 -10.69 -2.79 5.97
CA SER A 117 -12.00 -2.82 5.32
C SER A 117 -12.70 -1.47 5.35
N ILE A 118 -13.76 -1.33 4.54
CA ILE A 118 -14.65 -0.18 4.57
C ILE A 118 -15.72 -0.39 5.65
N ALA A 119 -15.82 0.51 6.61
CA ALA A 119 -16.93 0.58 7.56
C ALA A 119 -18.11 1.37 6.99
N SER A 120 -17.83 2.50 6.32
CA SER A 120 -18.82 3.25 5.53
C SER A 120 -18.16 3.94 4.36
N LEU A 121 -18.90 4.15 3.29
CA LEU A 121 -18.43 4.81 2.07
C LEU A 121 -19.50 5.78 1.58
N ASP A 122 -19.10 7.03 1.38
CA ASP A 122 -19.86 8.08 0.76
C ASP A 122 -19.08 8.61 -0.46
N PHE A 123 -19.63 9.55 -1.22
CA PHE A 123 -19.08 10.03 -2.49
C PHE A 123 -17.63 10.52 -2.38
N LEU A 124 -17.30 11.33 -1.38
CA LEU A 124 -15.94 11.88 -1.15
C LEU A 124 -15.43 11.60 0.26
N SER A 125 -15.98 10.62 0.96
CA SER A 125 -15.49 10.23 2.27
C SER A 125 -15.71 8.76 2.53
N ALA A 126 -14.84 8.18 3.37
CA ALA A 126 -14.97 6.82 3.82
C ALA A 126 -14.56 6.71 5.28
N VAL A 127 -15.21 5.85 6.03
CA VAL A 127 -14.66 5.35 7.30
C VAL A 127 -14.00 4.01 7.00
N VAL A 128 -12.71 3.96 7.26
CA VAL A 128 -11.89 2.76 7.06
C VAL A 128 -11.61 2.14 8.42
N SER A 129 -11.76 0.83 8.48
CA SER A 129 -11.53 0.04 9.71
C SER A 129 -10.30 -0.85 9.55
N LEU A 130 -9.33 -0.67 10.44
CA LEU A 130 -8.26 -1.63 10.67
C LEU A 130 -8.81 -2.71 11.61
N GLN A 131 -8.99 -3.92 11.12
CA GLN A 131 -9.69 -5.00 11.83
C GLN A 131 -8.81 -5.81 12.80
N ARG A 132 -7.49 -5.72 12.66
CA ARG A 132 -6.52 -6.45 13.50
C ARG A 132 -5.20 -5.72 13.56
N ASP A 133 -4.37 -6.09 14.55
CA ASP A 133 -3.02 -5.58 14.68
C ASP A 133 -2.22 -5.76 13.39
N ILE A 134 -1.49 -4.72 13.00
CA ILE A 134 -0.52 -4.78 11.94
C ILE A 134 0.85 -4.36 12.45
N LYS A 135 1.89 -4.96 11.88
CA LYS A 135 3.27 -4.56 12.12
C LYS A 135 3.74 -3.68 10.96
N THR A 136 4.22 -2.49 11.27
CA THR A 136 4.73 -1.52 10.30
C THR A 136 6.07 -1.93 9.69
N VAL A 137 6.54 -1.19 8.68
CA VAL A 137 7.88 -1.40 8.09
C VAL A 137 8.99 -1.27 9.13
N HIS A 138 8.83 -0.42 10.13
CA HIS A 138 9.82 -0.22 11.19
C HIS A 138 9.60 -1.12 12.42
N GLY A 139 8.54 -1.92 12.40
CA GLY A 139 8.28 -2.92 13.44
C GLY A 139 7.32 -2.48 14.54
N THR A 140 6.80 -1.25 14.48
CA THR A 140 5.75 -0.75 15.40
C THR A 140 4.45 -1.53 15.18
N ILE A 141 3.73 -1.80 16.25
CA ILE A 141 2.40 -2.42 16.17
C ILE A 141 1.35 -1.31 16.19
N ILE A 142 0.43 -1.35 15.23
CA ILE A 142 -0.75 -0.50 15.19
C ILE A 142 -1.97 -1.36 15.52
N GLU A 143 -2.68 -0.98 16.58
CA GLU A 143 -3.89 -1.66 17.05
C GLU A 143 -5.11 -1.36 16.17
N PRO A 144 -6.14 -2.23 16.19
CA PRO A 144 -7.40 -2.04 15.48
C PRO A 144 -8.06 -0.70 15.85
N HIS A 145 -8.49 0.03 14.85
CA HIS A 145 -9.22 1.29 15.01
C HIS A 145 -9.91 1.71 13.71
N GLU A 146 -10.80 2.66 13.82
CA GLU A 146 -11.44 3.29 12.67
C GLU A 146 -10.91 4.71 12.47
N PHE A 147 -10.84 5.14 11.21
CA PHE A 147 -10.40 6.47 10.84
C PHE A 147 -11.12 6.98 9.59
N LEU A 148 -11.27 8.30 9.52
CA LEU A 148 -11.90 8.98 8.40
C LEU A 148 -10.89 9.13 7.25
N VAL A 149 -11.38 8.94 6.03
CA VAL A 149 -10.67 9.30 4.80
C VAL A 149 -11.52 10.27 4.01
N THR A 150 -10.95 11.42 3.66
CA THR A 150 -11.57 12.42 2.79
C THR A 150 -10.87 12.40 1.43
N LEU A 151 -11.64 12.35 0.36
CA LEU A 151 -11.16 12.20 -1.00
C LEU A 151 -11.35 13.49 -1.80
N LYS A 152 -10.39 13.84 -2.64
CA LYS A 152 -10.55 14.96 -3.62
C LYS A 152 -11.46 14.56 -4.78
N LYS A 153 -11.49 13.29 -5.11
CA LYS A 153 -12.30 12.72 -6.18
C LYS A 153 -12.65 11.29 -5.84
N GLU A 154 -13.68 10.77 -6.48
CA GLU A 154 -14.04 9.36 -6.36
C GLU A 154 -12.89 8.46 -6.80
N ILE A 155 -12.60 7.44 -5.99
CA ILE A 155 -11.63 6.39 -6.27
C ILE A 155 -12.24 5.03 -5.94
N GLY A 156 -11.73 3.97 -6.58
CA GLY A 156 -12.18 2.62 -6.30
C GLY A 156 -11.86 2.16 -4.88
N VAL A 157 -12.62 1.21 -4.36
CA VAL A 157 -12.47 0.68 -2.99
C VAL A 157 -11.06 0.17 -2.74
N TYR A 158 -10.54 -0.68 -3.61
CA TYR A 158 -9.20 -1.25 -3.40
C TYR A 158 -8.08 -0.20 -3.47
N PRO A 159 -8.02 0.71 -4.47
CA PRO A 159 -7.07 1.81 -4.46
C PRO A 159 -7.11 2.66 -3.18
N LEU A 160 -8.30 2.93 -2.63
CA LEU A 160 -8.48 3.63 -1.36
C LEU A 160 -7.84 2.85 -0.22
N LEU A 161 -8.22 1.59 -0.03
CA LEU A 161 -7.75 0.74 1.06
C LEU A 161 -6.24 0.45 0.97
N ALA A 162 -5.73 0.18 -0.24
CA ALA A 162 -4.30 -0.03 -0.46
C ALA A 162 -3.49 1.23 -0.12
N THR A 163 -4.00 2.41 -0.45
CA THR A 163 -3.37 3.69 -0.08
C THR A 163 -3.36 3.87 1.44
N CYS A 164 -4.47 3.59 2.13
CA CYS A 164 -4.52 3.61 3.60
C CYS A 164 -3.52 2.62 4.22
N ALA A 165 -3.40 1.40 3.64
CA ALA A 165 -2.42 0.42 4.08
C ALA A 165 -0.99 0.96 3.96
N VAL A 166 -0.65 1.60 2.82
CA VAL A 166 0.68 2.21 2.62
C VAL A 166 0.95 3.28 3.67
N LEU A 167 -0.01 4.17 3.96
CA LEU A 167 0.16 5.23 4.96
C LEU A 167 0.33 4.66 6.37
N LEU A 168 -0.51 3.71 6.79
CA LEU A 168 -0.42 3.05 8.10
C LEU A 168 0.91 2.31 8.26
N LEU A 169 1.29 1.49 7.28
CA LEU A 169 2.54 0.74 7.32
C LEU A 169 3.79 1.64 7.30
N SER A 170 3.63 2.88 6.84
CA SER A 170 4.65 3.94 6.85
C SER A 170 4.65 4.78 8.13
N GLU A 171 3.84 4.40 9.14
CA GLU A 171 3.72 5.11 10.43
C GLU A 171 3.19 6.54 10.30
N ILE A 172 2.44 6.84 9.24
CA ILE A 172 1.73 8.10 9.12
C ILE A 172 0.47 8.00 9.98
N SER A 173 0.35 8.89 10.97
CA SER A 173 -0.75 8.85 11.94
C SER A 173 -2.10 9.03 11.28
N SER A 174 -3.05 8.14 11.61
CA SER A 174 -4.45 8.21 11.18
C SER A 174 -5.36 8.98 12.14
N THR A 175 -4.82 9.53 13.24
CA THR A 175 -5.58 10.19 14.32
C THR A 175 -6.46 11.35 13.80
N ASN A 176 -5.99 12.10 12.82
CA ASN A 176 -6.73 13.20 12.20
C ASN A 176 -7.41 12.78 10.87
N GLY A 177 -7.47 11.49 10.62
CA GLY A 177 -7.89 10.95 9.33
C GLY A 177 -6.88 11.17 8.22
N TYR A 178 -7.19 10.63 7.04
CA TYR A 178 -6.41 10.86 5.83
C TYR A 178 -7.17 11.72 4.83
N TYR A 179 -6.41 12.43 3.99
CA TYR A 179 -6.95 13.23 2.90
C TYR A 179 -6.09 13.03 1.65
N PHE A 180 -6.65 12.58 0.53
CA PHE A 180 -5.96 12.40 -0.75
C PHE A 180 -6.89 12.27 -1.96
#